data_275e337c94064e74b64d3d725fb24ce1
#
_entry.id   275e337c94064e74b64d3d725fb24ce1
#
_cell.length_a   1.000
_cell.length_b   1.000
_cell.length_c   1.000
_cell.angle_alpha   90.00
_cell.angle_beta   90.00
_cell.angle_gamma   90.00
#
_symmetry.space_group_name_H-M   'P 1'
#
loop_
_entity.id
_entity.type
_entity.pdbx_description
1 polymer ?
#
loop_
_entity_poly.entity_id
_entity_poly.type
_entity_poly.pdbx_seq_one_letter_code
_entity_poly.pdbx_strand_id
1 'polypeptide(L)'
;MESNGKSLDALGNELELPAAPLVFGEIGTESQHSFFQLLHQGIEKIPVEFLVPFEGKSVVGKNKKDLEPHSRLVVNAIAQAEALISGKQTHKEKYRNMTGNRPSTFISWNRTNAESLGKLVSLYENATIVCGLLW
;
A
#
# COMPACT_ATOMS: atom_id res chain seq x y z
N MET A 1 0.80 -17.10 0.37
CA MET A 1 -0.20 -16.71 -0.66
C MET A 1 -0.43 -17.76 -1.72
N GLU A 2 0.59 -18.43 -2.23
CA GLU A 2 0.43 -19.51 -3.22
C GLU A 2 -0.53 -20.59 -2.72
N SER A 3 -0.38 -21.04 -1.48
CA SER A 3 -1.22 -22.08 -0.88
C SER A 3 -2.70 -21.69 -0.76
N ASN A 4 -3.00 -20.40 -0.62
CA ASN A 4 -4.37 -19.88 -0.51
C ASN A 4 -4.97 -19.52 -1.89
N GLY A 5 -4.23 -19.65 -2.97
CA GLY A 5 -4.70 -19.34 -4.33
C GLY A 5 -5.46 -20.50 -4.98
N LYS A 6 -6.26 -21.22 -4.21
CA LYS A 6 -7.08 -22.34 -4.69
C LYS A 6 -8.51 -21.88 -4.98
N SER A 7 -9.20 -22.60 -5.83
CA SER A 7 -10.61 -22.37 -6.16
C SER A 7 -11.58 -23.25 -5.37
N LEU A 8 -11.06 -24.13 -4.50
CA LEU A 8 -11.85 -25.04 -3.69
C LEU A 8 -11.54 -24.85 -2.20
N ASP A 9 -12.54 -25.02 -1.36
CA ASP A 9 -12.41 -25.09 0.10
C ASP A 9 -11.80 -26.43 0.55
N ALA A 10 -11.62 -26.59 1.87
CA ALA A 10 -11.07 -27.81 2.46
C ALA A 10 -11.99 -29.05 2.27
N LEU A 11 -13.26 -28.85 1.95
CA LEU A 11 -14.26 -29.89 1.72
C LEU A 11 -14.44 -30.23 0.24
N GLY A 12 -13.76 -29.47 -0.65
CA GLY A 12 -13.81 -29.67 -2.10
C GLY A 12 -14.95 -28.91 -2.80
N ASN A 13 -15.59 -27.96 -2.14
CA ASN A 13 -16.60 -27.10 -2.75
C ASN A 13 -15.94 -25.92 -3.48
N GLU A 14 -16.55 -25.44 -4.56
CA GLU A 14 -16.09 -24.25 -5.25
C GLU A 14 -16.26 -22.98 -4.38
N LEU A 15 -15.24 -22.12 -4.38
CA LEU A 15 -15.26 -20.87 -3.66
C LEU A 15 -16.04 -19.82 -4.45
N GLU A 16 -16.95 -19.11 -3.79
CA GLU A 16 -17.68 -17.98 -4.37
C GLU A 16 -16.83 -16.70 -4.49
N LEU A 17 -15.79 -16.58 -3.66
CA LEU A 17 -14.88 -15.43 -3.61
C LEU A 17 -13.43 -15.89 -3.65
N PRO A 18 -12.51 -15.07 -4.17
CA PRO A 18 -11.09 -15.39 -4.15
C PRO A 18 -10.55 -15.59 -2.74
N ALA A 19 -9.87 -16.70 -2.49
CA ALA A 19 -9.28 -17.03 -1.19
C ALA A 19 -8.03 -16.19 -0.86
N ALA A 20 -7.38 -15.58 -1.86
CA ALA A 20 -6.20 -14.75 -1.68
C ALA A 20 -6.24 -13.52 -2.57
N PRO A 21 -5.79 -12.35 -2.07
CA PRO A 21 -5.66 -11.16 -2.88
C PRO A 21 -4.52 -11.28 -3.89
N LEU A 22 -4.64 -10.59 -5.02
CA LEU A 22 -3.51 -10.30 -5.87
C LEU A 22 -2.65 -9.23 -5.19
N VAL A 23 -1.36 -9.49 -5.02
CA VAL A 23 -0.43 -8.56 -4.38
C VAL A 23 0.64 -8.16 -5.36
N PHE A 24 0.80 -6.87 -5.53
CA PHE A 24 1.90 -6.26 -6.28
C PHE A 24 2.34 -4.99 -5.53
N GLY A 25 3.55 -4.58 -5.77
CA GLY A 25 4.05 -3.38 -5.11
C GLY A 25 5.45 -3.01 -5.59
N GLU A 26 5.86 -1.82 -5.21
CA GLU A 26 7.15 -1.26 -5.58
C GLU A 26 7.54 -0.14 -4.61
N ILE A 27 8.76 0.36 -4.74
CA ILE A 27 9.21 1.54 -4.01
C ILE A 27 8.33 2.73 -4.41
N GLY A 28 7.81 3.46 -3.42
CA GLY A 28 6.79 4.49 -3.62
C GLY A 28 7.15 5.56 -4.65
N THR A 29 8.42 5.96 -4.75
CA THR A 29 8.88 6.95 -5.74
C THR A 29 8.85 6.43 -7.17
N GLU A 30 9.08 5.14 -7.38
CA GLU A 30 9.08 4.51 -8.70
C GLU A 30 7.66 4.16 -9.15
N SER A 31 6.82 3.74 -8.20
CA SER A 31 5.43 3.36 -8.46
C SER A 31 4.55 4.52 -8.93
N GLN A 32 4.89 5.78 -8.63
CA GLN A 32 4.14 6.95 -9.09
C GLN A 32 4.01 7.04 -10.60
N HIS A 33 5.00 6.56 -11.34
CA HIS A 33 5.02 6.57 -12.79
C HIS A 33 4.64 5.22 -13.43
N SER A 34 4.34 4.21 -12.60
CA SER A 34 3.94 2.90 -13.11
C SER A 34 2.44 2.64 -12.92
N PHE A 35 1.91 2.61 -11.71
CA PHE A 35 0.52 2.20 -11.49
C PHE A 35 -0.33 3.17 -10.63
N PHE A 36 0.18 4.30 -10.17
CA PHE A 36 -0.62 5.23 -9.36
C PHE A 36 -1.81 5.82 -10.11
N GLN A 37 -1.71 6.02 -11.42
CA GLN A 37 -2.85 6.45 -12.20
C GLN A 37 -4.00 5.42 -12.15
N LEU A 38 -3.68 4.13 -12.22
CA LEU A 38 -4.66 3.05 -12.06
C LEU A 38 -5.32 3.09 -10.67
N LEU A 39 -4.53 3.33 -9.61
CA LEU A 39 -5.05 3.43 -8.25
C LEU A 39 -6.02 4.59 -8.08
N HIS A 40 -5.76 5.76 -8.68
CA HIS A 40 -6.59 6.95 -8.57
C HIS A 40 -7.80 6.98 -9.50
N GLN A 41 -7.67 6.47 -10.72
CA GLN A 41 -8.65 6.64 -11.80
C GLN A 41 -9.21 5.32 -12.34
N GLY A 42 -8.63 4.18 -11.97
CA GLY A 42 -9.11 2.87 -12.41
C GLY A 42 -10.54 2.59 -11.94
N ILE A 43 -11.24 1.74 -12.66
CA ILE A 43 -12.62 1.31 -12.33
C ILE A 43 -12.60 0.53 -11.03
N GLU A 44 -11.67 -0.41 -10.89
CA GLU A 44 -11.52 -1.25 -9.71
C GLU A 44 -10.96 -0.47 -8.51
N LYS A 45 -11.51 -0.74 -7.34
CA LYS A 45 -10.98 -0.22 -6.08
C LYS A 45 -9.95 -1.19 -5.52
N ILE A 46 -8.69 -0.84 -5.67
CA ILE A 46 -7.57 -1.65 -5.20
C ILE A 46 -7.15 -1.14 -3.83
N PRO A 47 -7.23 -1.95 -2.75
CA PRO A 47 -6.70 -1.57 -1.45
C PRO A 47 -5.18 -1.35 -1.51
N VAL A 48 -4.72 -0.25 -0.95
CA VAL A 48 -3.31 0.13 -0.97
C VAL A 48 -2.73 0.09 0.44
N GLU A 49 -1.56 -0.51 0.60
CA GLU A 49 -0.81 -0.47 1.85
C GLU A 49 0.45 0.37 1.70
N PHE A 50 0.56 1.42 2.50
CA PHE A 50 1.75 2.24 2.60
C PHE A 50 2.61 1.74 3.76
N LEU A 51 3.80 1.24 3.45
CA LEU A 51 4.79 0.77 4.42
C LEU A 51 5.85 1.84 4.63
N VAL A 52 5.82 2.54 5.76
CA VAL A 52 6.58 3.78 5.93
C VAL A 52 7.38 3.79 7.24
N PRO A 53 8.72 3.62 7.18
CA PRO A 53 9.57 3.96 8.32
C PRO A 53 9.68 5.49 8.47
N PHE A 54 9.56 6.01 9.69
CA PHE A 54 9.71 7.44 9.94
C PHE A 54 11.18 7.89 9.98
N GLU A 55 12.08 7.01 10.42
CA GLU A 55 13.51 7.28 10.43
C GLU A 55 14.20 6.58 9.26
N GLY A 56 14.81 7.38 8.36
CA GLY A 56 15.69 6.90 7.32
C GLY A 56 17.16 6.87 7.77
N LYS A 57 18.03 6.19 7.02
CA LYS A 57 19.45 6.42 7.13
C LYS A 57 19.73 7.86 6.68
N SER A 58 20.16 8.73 7.60
CA SER A 58 20.62 10.07 7.27
C SER A 58 21.79 9.97 6.27
N VAL A 59 21.51 10.26 5.03
CA VAL A 59 22.56 10.61 4.08
C VAL A 59 22.90 12.06 4.41
N VAL A 60 24.02 12.26 5.07
CA VAL A 60 24.49 13.51 5.63
C VAL A 60 24.42 14.66 4.64
N GLY A 61 23.39 15.49 4.77
CA GLY A 61 23.33 16.83 4.18
C GLY A 61 23.40 17.86 5.30
N LYS A 62 24.45 18.64 5.33
CA LYS A 62 24.82 19.54 6.45
C LYS A 62 23.97 20.81 6.56
N ASN A 63 22.89 20.98 5.86
CA ASN A 63 22.07 22.19 5.91
C ASN A 63 20.69 21.91 6.52
N LYS A 64 20.46 22.41 7.72
CA LYS A 64 19.21 22.34 8.51
C LYS A 64 17.97 23.02 7.84
N LYS A 65 18.09 23.60 6.65
CA LYS A 65 16.98 24.29 5.98
C LYS A 65 16.21 23.45 4.98
N ASP A 66 16.77 22.36 4.52
CA ASP A 66 16.07 21.45 3.60
C ASP A 66 15.55 20.27 4.40
N LEU A 67 14.25 19.96 4.26
CA LEU A 67 13.70 18.70 4.71
C LEU A 67 14.60 17.57 4.25
N GLU A 68 15.09 16.74 5.18
CA GLU A 68 15.91 15.60 4.81
C GLU A 68 15.19 14.77 3.73
N PRO A 69 15.90 14.18 2.77
CA PRO A 69 15.28 13.43 1.67
C PRO A 69 14.26 12.38 2.16
N HIS A 70 14.55 11.73 3.28
CA HIS A 70 13.65 10.74 3.87
C HIS A 70 12.34 11.36 4.37
N SER A 71 12.38 12.52 5.01
CA SER A 71 11.19 13.24 5.47
C SER A 71 10.28 13.62 4.29
N ARG A 72 10.85 13.95 3.15
CA ARG A 72 10.07 14.21 1.91
C ARG A 72 9.34 12.96 1.43
N LEU A 73 9.96 11.77 1.54
CA LEU A 73 9.32 10.50 1.18
C LEU A 73 8.14 10.20 2.10
N VAL A 74 8.30 10.41 3.42
CA VAL A 74 7.22 10.23 4.40
C VAL A 74 6.05 11.16 4.11
N VAL A 75 6.32 12.45 3.90
CA VAL A 75 5.28 13.46 3.57
C VAL A 75 4.58 13.09 2.26
N ASN A 76 5.33 12.63 1.26
CA ASN A 76 4.75 12.21 0.00
C ASN A 76 3.83 10.99 0.16
N ALA A 77 4.21 9.99 0.95
CA ALA A 77 3.37 8.83 1.24
C ALA A 77 2.05 9.24 1.91
N ILE A 78 2.11 10.15 2.89
CA ILE A 78 0.92 10.68 3.56
C ILE A 78 0.03 11.44 2.56
N ALA A 79 0.62 12.31 1.74
CA ALA A 79 -0.12 13.07 0.72
C ALA A 79 -0.77 12.15 -0.32
N GLN A 80 -0.15 11.05 -0.70
CA GLN A 80 -0.74 10.05 -1.60
C GLN A 80 -1.93 9.33 -0.95
N ALA A 81 -1.81 8.93 0.32
CA ALA A 81 -2.91 8.33 1.06
C ALA A 81 -4.11 9.29 1.17
N GLU A 82 -3.85 10.57 1.47
CA GLU A 82 -4.87 11.61 1.51
C GLU A 82 -5.53 11.81 0.13
N ALA A 83 -4.74 11.87 -0.94
CA ALA A 83 -5.25 12.02 -2.30
C ALA A 83 -6.12 10.85 -2.74
N LEU A 84 -5.80 9.61 -2.32
CA LEU A 84 -6.63 8.42 -2.57
C LEU A 84 -7.99 8.52 -1.87
N ILE A 85 -8.05 9.08 -0.66
CA ILE A 85 -9.30 9.27 0.08
C ILE A 85 -10.11 10.42 -0.53
N SER A 86 -9.49 11.59 -0.70
CA SER A 86 -10.17 12.84 -1.04
C SER A 86 -10.55 12.93 -2.51
N GLY A 87 -9.71 12.39 -3.39
CA GLY A 87 -9.86 12.56 -4.84
C GLY A 87 -9.67 14.01 -5.30
N LYS A 88 -10.03 14.26 -6.55
CA LYS A 88 -9.99 15.60 -7.14
C LYS A 88 -11.03 15.72 -8.24
N GLN A 89 -11.81 16.78 -8.22
CA GLN A 89 -12.78 17.10 -9.25
C GLN A 89 -12.33 18.31 -10.06
N THR A 90 -12.44 18.19 -11.38
CA THR A 90 -12.18 19.30 -12.29
C THR A 90 -13.41 19.50 -13.18
N HIS A 91 -13.94 20.73 -13.25
CA HIS A 91 -15.14 21.02 -14.04
C HIS A 91 -14.89 21.03 -15.56
N LYS A 92 -13.66 21.36 -15.97
CA LYS A 92 -13.32 21.54 -17.40
C LYS A 92 -12.82 20.26 -18.08
N GLU A 93 -12.08 19.43 -17.34
CA GLU A 93 -11.36 18.28 -17.90
C GLU A 93 -11.73 17.01 -17.14
N LYS A 94 -12.90 16.46 -17.44
CA LYS A 94 -13.44 15.29 -16.72
C LYS A 94 -12.51 14.09 -16.68
N TYR A 95 -11.67 13.92 -17.69
CA TYR A 95 -10.66 12.84 -17.72
C TYR A 95 -9.56 12.96 -16.66
N ARG A 96 -9.43 14.13 -16.02
CA ARG A 96 -8.51 14.37 -14.92
C ARG A 96 -9.14 14.16 -13.53
N ASN A 97 -10.41 13.79 -13.50
CA ASN A 97 -11.09 13.54 -12.23
C ASN A 97 -10.53 12.29 -11.55
N MET A 98 -10.33 12.40 -10.26
CA MET A 98 -10.01 11.29 -9.37
C MET A 98 -11.17 11.15 -8.42
N THR A 99 -11.78 9.98 -8.39
CA THR A 99 -13.04 9.77 -7.65
C THR A 99 -12.90 9.88 -6.14
N GLY A 100 -11.69 9.64 -5.62
CA GLY A 100 -11.48 9.48 -4.19
C GLY A 100 -12.13 8.19 -3.66
N ASN A 101 -12.30 8.11 -2.34
CA ASN A 101 -12.85 6.94 -1.66
C ASN A 101 -12.15 5.63 -2.06
N ARG A 102 -10.81 5.69 -2.19
CA ARG A 102 -9.93 4.56 -2.46
C ARG A 102 -9.37 4.07 -1.14
N PRO A 103 -9.61 2.81 -0.75
CA PRO A 103 -9.18 2.31 0.54
C PRO A 103 -7.65 2.23 0.62
N SER A 104 -7.09 2.70 1.73
CA SER A 104 -5.66 2.55 2.00
C SER A 104 -5.41 2.30 3.48
N THR A 105 -4.37 1.53 3.76
CA THR A 105 -3.84 1.28 5.09
C THR A 105 -2.45 1.88 5.19
N PHE A 106 -2.16 2.57 6.30
CA PHE A 106 -0.86 3.17 6.53
C PHE A 106 -0.18 2.45 7.70
N ILE A 107 0.82 1.63 7.40
CA ILE A 107 1.61 0.89 8.39
C ILE A 107 2.94 1.62 8.57
N SER A 108 3.17 2.14 9.76
CA SER A 108 4.35 2.92 10.06
C SER A 108 5.10 2.40 11.28
N TRP A 109 6.41 2.63 11.28
CA TRP A 109 7.29 2.32 12.41
C TRP A 109 8.43 3.34 12.48
N ASN A 110 9.09 3.44 13.63
CA ASN A 110 10.13 4.44 13.81
C ASN A 110 11.34 4.15 12.93
N ARG A 111 12.00 3.02 13.13
CA ARG A 111 13.24 2.67 12.46
C ARG A 111 13.21 1.25 11.92
N THR A 112 13.71 1.05 10.70
CA THR A 112 13.86 -0.28 10.12
C THR A 112 15.07 -0.98 10.74
N ASN A 113 14.80 -2.05 11.47
CA ASN A 113 15.77 -2.94 12.07
C ASN A 113 15.22 -4.39 12.06
N ALA A 114 15.97 -5.34 12.61
CA ALA A 114 15.55 -6.74 12.62
C ALA A 114 14.22 -6.96 13.38
N GLU A 115 13.98 -6.20 14.44
CA GLU A 115 12.74 -6.30 15.23
C GLU A 115 11.53 -5.79 14.44
N SER A 116 11.61 -4.60 13.85
CA SER A 116 10.51 -4.03 13.07
C SER A 116 10.21 -4.85 11.84
N LEU A 117 11.24 -5.38 11.18
CA LEU A 117 11.07 -6.29 10.05
C LEU A 117 10.41 -7.61 10.48
N GLY A 118 10.85 -8.18 11.61
CA GLY A 118 10.24 -9.40 12.17
C GLY A 118 8.75 -9.20 12.50
N LYS A 119 8.38 -8.05 13.07
CA LYS A 119 6.98 -7.70 13.34
C LYS A 119 6.16 -7.59 12.05
N LEU A 120 6.70 -6.98 11.01
CA LEU A 120 6.03 -6.85 9.72
C LEU A 120 5.82 -8.22 9.05
N VAL A 121 6.86 -9.05 9.05
CA VAL A 121 6.76 -10.45 8.54
C VAL A 121 5.70 -11.23 9.28
N SER A 122 5.72 -11.16 10.63
CA SER A 122 4.73 -11.85 11.48
C SER A 122 3.29 -11.36 11.23
N LEU A 123 3.10 -10.05 10.97
CA LEU A 123 1.79 -9.51 10.60
C LEU A 123 1.25 -10.18 9.32
N TYR A 124 2.04 -10.24 8.26
CA TYR A 124 1.61 -10.84 7.00
C TYR A 124 1.51 -12.36 7.07
N GLU A 125 2.36 -13.01 7.86
CA GLU A 125 2.24 -14.44 8.15
C GLU A 125 0.90 -14.76 8.83
N ASN A 126 0.55 -13.98 9.86
CA ASN A 126 -0.73 -14.12 10.55
C ASN A 126 -1.92 -13.84 9.60
N ALA A 127 -1.87 -12.77 8.81
CA ALA A 127 -2.90 -12.48 7.81
C ALA A 127 -3.07 -13.64 6.81
N THR A 128 -1.97 -14.26 6.38
CA THR A 128 -2.01 -15.42 5.47
C THR A 128 -2.65 -16.64 6.12
N ILE A 129 -2.35 -16.89 7.40
CA ILE A 129 -2.96 -17.98 8.18
C ILE A 129 -4.46 -17.73 8.33
N VAL A 130 -4.87 -16.52 8.73
CA VAL A 130 -6.28 -16.16 8.89
C VAL A 130 -7.03 -16.33 7.57
N CYS A 131 -6.48 -15.85 6.45
CA CYS A 131 -7.09 -16.10 5.14
C CYS A 131 -7.25 -17.60 4.84
N GLY A 132 -6.26 -18.42 5.20
CA GLY A 132 -6.34 -19.86 5.01
C GLY A 132 -7.35 -20.58 5.92
N LEU A 133 -7.74 -19.98 7.04
CA LEU A 133 -8.75 -20.51 7.96
C LEU A 133 -10.18 -20.12 7.57
N LEU A 134 -10.35 -19.09 6.74
CA LEU A 134 -11.66 -18.63 6.29
C LEU A 134 -12.22 -19.46 5.13
N TRP A 135 -11.39 -20.28 4.50
CA TRP A 135 -11.70 -21.16 3.36
C TRP A 135 -11.45 -22.63 3.67
#